data_578f458237526fe054035756e1789ac3
#
_entry.id   578f458237526fe054035756e1789ac3
#
_cell.length_a   1.000
_cell.length_b   1.000
_cell.length_c   1.000
_cell.angle_alpha   90.00
_cell.angle_beta   90.00
_cell.angle_gamma   90.00
#
_symmetry.space_group_name_H-M   'P 1'
#
loop_
_entity.id
_entity.type
_entity.pdbx_description
1 polymer ?
#
loop_
_entity_poly.entity_id
_entity_poly.type
_entity_poly.pdbx_seq_one_letter_code
_entity_poly.pdbx_strand_id
1 'polypeptide(L)'
;KRVLFVSRDYNARNDGGSAVAKRNLAFLKALGLQVTELTIGVPSLAVRLKNVLLRESYGDRRSLRKQLKYHLSQPYDFVFFDGSHYGVYLREFARHGFKTICFFHNVEVDYYQQKYKTTHQPQDKLMVGFIAHNERCCIDHASYLITLNERDNRQLQKRYHRGADFILPTSFDAYDAAEHHDPVK
;
A
#
# COMPACT_ATOMS: atom_id res chain seq x y z
N LYS A 1 13.69 -12.63 -12.38
CA LYS A 1 13.00 -11.36 -12.65
C LYS A 1 13.31 -10.37 -11.52
N ARG A 2 13.40 -9.08 -11.85
CA ARG A 2 13.74 -7.99 -10.92
C ARG A 2 12.46 -7.23 -10.55
N VAL A 3 12.26 -7.02 -9.25
CA VAL A 3 11.06 -6.37 -8.71
C VAL A 3 11.45 -5.21 -7.81
N LEU A 4 10.81 -4.07 -7.99
CA LEU A 4 10.83 -3.01 -6.98
C LEU A 4 9.62 -3.19 -6.06
N PHE A 5 9.87 -3.40 -4.76
CA PHE A 5 8.84 -3.48 -3.73
C PHE A 5 8.74 -2.14 -2.99
N VAL A 6 7.63 -1.45 -3.15
CA VAL A 6 7.37 -0.14 -2.55
C VAL A 6 6.42 -0.30 -1.37
N SER A 7 6.89 0.01 -0.18
CA SER A 7 6.10 -0.12 1.05
C SER A 7 6.39 1.03 2.03
N ARG A 8 5.58 1.12 3.08
CA ARG A 8 5.97 1.90 4.26
C ARG A 8 7.09 1.18 5.03
N ASP A 9 7.68 1.88 5.98
CA ASP A 9 8.58 1.25 6.94
C ASP A 9 7.77 0.29 7.85
N TYR A 10 7.79 -1.00 7.49
CA TYR A 10 7.09 -2.07 8.20
C TYR A 10 7.85 -2.56 9.44
N ASN A 11 9.09 -2.09 9.66
CA ASN A 11 9.85 -2.37 10.88
C ASN A 11 9.57 -1.34 11.98
N ALA A 12 9.10 -0.15 11.61
CA ALA A 12 8.79 0.93 12.56
C ALA A 12 7.50 0.68 13.36
N ARG A 13 6.68 -0.29 12.99
CA ARG A 13 5.39 -0.60 13.64
C ARG A 13 5.14 -2.09 13.67
N ASN A 14 4.45 -2.52 14.74
CA ASN A 14 3.97 -3.90 14.85
C ASN A 14 2.43 -3.90 14.73
N ASP A 15 1.94 -3.72 13.50
CA ASP A 15 0.51 -3.73 13.17
C ASP A 15 0.20 -4.70 12.02
N GLY A 16 -1.07 -4.99 11.80
CA GLY A 16 -1.51 -5.93 10.76
C GLY A 16 -1.00 -5.60 9.35
N GLY A 17 -0.93 -4.31 9.01
CA GLY A 17 -0.40 -3.90 7.72
C GLY A 17 1.11 -4.16 7.59
N SER A 18 1.87 -4.06 8.68
CA SER A 18 3.30 -4.42 8.69
C SER A 18 3.51 -5.93 8.54
N ALA A 19 2.65 -6.74 9.18
CA ALA A 19 2.68 -8.20 9.01
C ALA A 19 2.38 -8.60 7.55
N VAL A 20 1.39 -7.97 6.92
CA VAL A 20 1.07 -8.20 5.50
C VAL A 20 2.24 -7.79 4.58
N ALA A 21 2.88 -6.65 4.83
CA ALA A 21 4.03 -6.20 4.04
C ALA A 21 5.21 -7.19 4.13
N LYS A 22 5.54 -7.64 5.34
CA LYS A 22 6.58 -8.67 5.56
C LYS A 22 6.27 -9.97 4.82
N ARG A 23 5.02 -10.43 4.90
CA ARG A 23 4.55 -11.63 4.18
C ARG A 23 4.68 -11.45 2.67
N ASN A 24 4.19 -10.32 2.11
CA ASN A 24 4.25 -10.07 0.67
C ASN A 24 5.71 -10.05 0.18
N LEU A 25 6.60 -9.42 0.94
CA LEU A 25 8.04 -9.40 0.63
C LEU A 25 8.64 -10.82 0.68
N ALA A 26 8.35 -11.59 1.73
CA ALA A 26 8.82 -12.97 1.87
C ALA A 26 8.30 -13.85 0.72
N PHE A 27 7.04 -13.69 0.34
CA PHE A 27 6.43 -14.40 -0.79
C PHE A 27 7.14 -14.09 -2.12
N LEU A 28 7.41 -12.82 -2.41
CA LEU A 28 8.14 -12.43 -3.62
C LEU A 28 9.56 -13.03 -3.65
N LYS A 29 10.25 -13.05 -2.51
CA LYS A 29 11.58 -13.68 -2.36
C LYS A 29 11.52 -15.21 -2.54
N ALA A 30 10.51 -15.87 -1.97
CA ALA A 30 10.29 -17.32 -2.10
C ALA A 30 10.00 -17.74 -3.55
N LEU A 31 9.40 -16.86 -4.36
CA LEU A 31 9.24 -17.07 -5.81
C LEU A 31 10.55 -16.94 -6.61
N GLY A 32 11.69 -16.75 -5.97
CA GLY A 32 13.00 -16.58 -6.62
C GLY A 32 13.19 -15.24 -7.32
N LEU A 33 12.38 -14.22 -6.96
CA LEU A 33 12.50 -12.89 -7.54
C LEU A 33 13.62 -12.09 -6.86
N GLN A 34 14.35 -11.30 -7.65
CA GLN A 34 15.33 -10.34 -7.13
C GLN A 34 14.60 -9.08 -6.69
N VAL A 35 14.36 -8.94 -5.40
CA VAL A 35 13.56 -7.84 -4.84
C VAL A 35 14.47 -6.71 -4.37
N THR A 36 14.25 -5.51 -4.92
CA THR A 36 14.79 -4.25 -4.39
C THR A 36 13.70 -3.56 -3.59
N GLU A 37 14.01 -3.09 -2.40
CA GLU A 37 13.04 -2.46 -1.51
C GLU A 37 13.16 -0.94 -1.57
N LEU A 38 12.04 -0.24 -1.77
CA LEU A 38 11.89 1.20 -1.59
C LEU A 38 10.96 1.47 -0.42
N THR A 39 11.56 1.77 0.72
CA THR A 39 10.81 2.06 1.95
C THR A 39 10.46 3.54 2.04
N ILE A 40 9.16 3.80 2.17
CA ILE A 40 8.63 5.15 2.34
C ILE A 40 8.53 5.48 3.83
N GLY A 41 9.40 6.33 4.31
CA GLY A 41 9.40 6.77 5.71
C GLY A 41 8.20 7.64 6.09
N VAL A 42 7.95 7.74 7.39
CA VAL A 42 6.87 8.59 7.94
C VAL A 42 7.25 10.07 7.77
N PRO A 43 6.47 10.86 7.01
CA PRO A 43 6.78 12.28 6.83
C PRO A 43 6.47 13.08 8.10
N SER A 44 7.12 14.23 8.24
CA SER A 44 6.81 15.20 9.29
C SER A 44 5.36 15.69 9.21
N LEU A 45 4.83 16.24 10.31
CA LEU A 45 3.44 16.71 10.36
C LEU A 45 3.14 17.73 9.25
N ALA A 46 4.04 18.68 9.03
CA ALA A 46 3.89 19.72 7.99
C ALA A 46 3.81 19.10 6.58
N VAL A 47 4.67 18.12 6.29
CA VAL A 47 4.65 17.39 5.00
C VAL A 47 3.37 16.56 4.87
N ARG A 48 2.90 15.92 5.94
CA ARG A 48 1.64 15.17 5.94
C ARG A 48 0.45 16.07 5.61
N LEU A 49 0.34 17.23 6.25
CA LEU A 49 -0.72 18.20 5.98
C LEU A 49 -0.66 18.67 4.52
N LYS A 50 0.53 19.01 4.03
CA LYS A 50 0.73 19.37 2.62
C LYS A 50 0.25 18.25 1.68
N ASN A 51 0.68 17.00 1.91
CA ASN A 51 0.33 15.86 1.07
C ASN A 51 -1.19 15.63 1.05
N VAL A 52 -1.86 15.77 2.20
CA VAL A 52 -3.31 15.63 2.31
C VAL A 52 -4.03 16.73 1.52
N LEU A 53 -3.59 17.99 1.65
CA LEU A 53 -4.19 19.13 0.95
C LEU A 53 -3.96 19.06 -0.56
N LEU A 54 -2.77 18.69 -0.99
CA LEU A 54 -2.40 18.59 -2.43
C LEU A 54 -2.73 17.21 -3.03
N ARG A 55 -3.27 16.29 -2.23
CA ARG A 55 -3.56 14.91 -2.65
C ARG A 55 -2.34 14.20 -3.26
N GLU A 56 -1.16 14.45 -2.71
CA GLU A 56 0.07 13.75 -3.07
C GLU A 56 0.10 12.35 -2.42
N SER A 57 1.04 11.48 -2.84
CA SER A 57 1.24 10.19 -2.18
C SER A 57 1.79 10.33 -0.77
N TYR A 58 1.64 9.26 0.03
CA TYR A 58 2.28 9.17 1.33
C TYR A 58 3.81 9.28 1.21
N GLY A 59 4.44 9.91 2.20
CA GLY A 59 5.89 10.13 2.21
C GLY A 59 6.30 11.57 1.87
N ASP A 60 7.58 11.87 2.04
CA ASP A 60 8.14 13.17 1.64
C ASP A 60 8.71 13.09 0.22
N ARG A 61 7.95 13.61 -0.75
CA ARG A 61 8.35 13.61 -2.15
C ARG A 61 9.69 14.29 -2.41
N ARG A 62 10.07 15.30 -1.60
CA ARG A 62 11.35 16.00 -1.78
C ARG A 62 12.52 15.10 -1.41
N SER A 63 12.45 14.43 -0.27
CA SER A 63 13.48 13.51 0.18
C SER A 63 13.56 12.26 -0.70
N LEU A 64 12.41 11.79 -1.21
CA LEU A 64 12.31 10.63 -2.09
C LEU A 64 12.66 10.92 -3.56
N ARG A 65 12.72 12.19 -3.97
CA ARG A 65 12.89 12.56 -5.39
C ARG A 65 14.10 11.91 -6.06
N LYS A 66 15.24 11.86 -5.38
CA LYS A 66 16.45 11.22 -5.91
C LYS A 66 16.26 9.71 -6.05
N GLN A 67 15.67 9.08 -5.03
CA GLN A 67 15.40 7.64 -5.02
C GLN A 67 14.40 7.26 -6.12
N LEU A 68 13.30 8.01 -6.24
CA LEU A 68 12.31 7.77 -7.31
C LEU A 68 12.95 7.92 -8.69
N LYS A 69 13.74 8.99 -8.93
CA LYS A 69 14.45 9.16 -10.21
C LYS A 69 15.42 8.01 -10.48
N TYR A 70 16.15 7.56 -9.46
CA TYR A 70 17.04 6.39 -9.59
C TYR A 70 16.25 5.14 -9.96
N HIS A 71 15.16 4.83 -9.24
CA HIS A 71 14.38 3.63 -9.52
C HIS A 71 13.66 3.67 -10.87
N LEU A 72 13.23 4.84 -11.33
CA LEU A 72 12.66 5.01 -12.68
C LEU A 72 13.67 4.73 -13.80
N SER A 73 14.98 4.79 -13.54
CA SER A 73 16.02 4.45 -14.51
C SER A 73 16.50 3.00 -14.44
N GLN A 74 16.01 2.20 -13.47
CA GLN A 74 16.43 0.81 -13.30
C GLN A 74 15.53 -0.14 -14.12
N PRO A 75 16.07 -1.24 -14.64
CA PRO A 75 15.28 -2.20 -15.43
C PRO A 75 14.57 -3.21 -14.52
N TYR A 76 13.45 -2.81 -13.92
CA TYR A 76 12.54 -3.72 -13.21
C TYR A 76 11.56 -4.36 -14.18
N ASP A 77 11.29 -5.66 -13.99
CA ASP A 77 10.23 -6.35 -14.74
C ASP A 77 8.84 -5.87 -14.32
N PHE A 78 8.68 -5.53 -13.02
CA PHE A 78 7.49 -4.88 -12.48
C PHE A 78 7.77 -4.17 -11.15
N VAL A 79 6.84 -3.30 -10.75
CA VAL A 79 6.88 -2.57 -9.49
C VAL A 79 5.67 -2.97 -8.65
N PHE A 80 5.91 -3.46 -7.44
CA PHE A 80 4.89 -3.90 -6.50
C PHE A 80 4.67 -2.83 -5.43
N PHE A 81 3.47 -2.27 -5.37
CA PHE A 81 3.05 -1.30 -4.36
C PHE A 81 2.24 -1.99 -3.28
N ASP A 82 2.80 -2.04 -2.07
CA ASP A 82 2.16 -2.64 -0.91
C ASP A 82 1.28 -1.62 -0.18
N GLY A 83 0.14 -1.33 -0.79
CA GLY A 83 -0.87 -0.40 -0.30
C GLY A 83 -1.28 0.67 -1.30
N SER A 84 -2.54 1.10 -1.21
CA SER A 84 -3.14 2.09 -2.11
C SER A 84 -2.74 3.54 -1.84
N HIS A 85 -2.04 3.81 -0.74
CA HIS A 85 -1.59 5.16 -0.36
C HIS A 85 -0.54 5.77 -1.30
N TYR A 86 0.03 4.96 -2.19
CA TYR A 86 1.12 5.33 -3.10
C TYR A 86 0.65 5.58 -4.54
N GLY A 87 -0.65 5.80 -4.73
CA GLY A 87 -1.26 5.90 -6.06
C GLY A 87 -0.60 6.92 -6.98
N VAL A 88 -0.18 8.08 -6.46
CA VAL A 88 0.53 9.09 -7.26
C VAL A 88 1.91 8.57 -7.72
N TYR A 89 2.64 7.82 -6.88
CA TYR A 89 3.91 7.20 -7.31
C TYR A 89 3.67 6.07 -8.29
N LEU A 90 2.66 5.21 -8.04
CA LEU A 90 2.27 4.16 -8.96
C LEU A 90 1.99 4.72 -10.36
N ARG A 91 1.20 5.79 -10.45
CA ARG A 91 0.91 6.49 -11.71
C ARG A 91 2.19 6.98 -12.38
N GLU A 92 3.18 7.48 -11.61
CA GLU A 92 4.46 7.92 -12.14
C GLU A 92 5.24 6.76 -12.78
N PHE A 93 5.34 5.61 -12.11
CA PHE A 93 5.96 4.41 -12.67
C PHE A 93 5.20 3.87 -13.90
N ALA A 94 3.87 3.81 -13.85
CA ALA A 94 3.06 3.38 -14.99
C ALA A 94 3.27 4.26 -16.22
N ARG A 95 3.36 5.58 -16.04
CA ARG A 95 3.65 6.53 -17.13
C ARG A 95 5.04 6.38 -17.75
N HIS A 96 5.99 5.81 -17.02
CA HIS A 96 7.32 5.46 -17.53
C HIS A 96 7.36 4.03 -18.10
N GLY A 97 6.22 3.39 -18.31
CA GLY A 97 6.12 2.09 -19.00
C GLY A 97 6.32 0.87 -18.11
N PHE A 98 6.46 1.05 -16.79
CA PHE A 98 6.57 -0.08 -15.88
C PHE A 98 5.24 -0.81 -15.71
N LYS A 99 5.28 -2.15 -15.67
CA LYS A 99 4.16 -2.95 -15.17
C LYS A 99 4.05 -2.73 -13.67
N THR A 100 2.89 -2.31 -13.20
CA THR A 100 2.66 -2.00 -11.79
C THR A 100 1.60 -2.91 -11.19
N ILE A 101 1.85 -3.37 -9.98
CA ILE A 101 0.92 -4.18 -9.18
C ILE A 101 0.59 -3.38 -7.93
N CYS A 102 -0.70 -3.23 -7.61
CA CYS A 102 -1.14 -2.61 -6.36
C CYS A 102 -1.83 -3.65 -5.49
N PHE A 103 -1.31 -3.85 -4.29
CA PHE A 103 -1.90 -4.70 -3.29
C PHE A 103 -2.75 -3.86 -2.32
N PHE A 104 -4.04 -4.08 -2.33
CA PHE A 104 -4.99 -3.43 -1.42
C PHE A 104 -5.11 -4.25 -0.13
N HIS A 105 -4.65 -3.69 0.98
CA HIS A 105 -4.84 -4.30 2.31
C HIS A 105 -6.32 -4.28 2.73
N ASN A 106 -7.02 -3.24 2.32
CA ASN A 106 -8.46 -3.02 2.44
C ASN A 106 -8.85 -1.88 1.48
N VAL A 107 -10.14 -1.57 1.39
CA VAL A 107 -10.62 -0.35 0.73
C VAL A 107 -10.53 0.80 1.74
N GLU A 108 -9.38 1.47 1.76
CA GLU A 108 -9.02 2.48 2.78
C GLU A 108 -10.01 3.65 2.81
N VAL A 109 -10.56 4.05 1.66
CA VAL A 109 -11.52 5.14 1.61
C VAL A 109 -12.78 4.83 2.43
N ASP A 110 -13.24 3.56 2.46
CA ASP A 110 -14.40 3.16 3.25
C ASP A 110 -14.11 3.25 4.74
N TYR A 111 -12.91 2.84 5.16
CA TYR A 111 -12.44 3.00 6.54
C TYR A 111 -12.43 4.47 6.97
N TYR A 112 -11.83 5.36 6.18
CA TYR A 112 -11.77 6.79 6.52
C TYR A 112 -13.12 7.47 6.45
N GLN A 113 -14.02 7.05 5.56
CA GLN A 113 -15.41 7.53 5.54
C GLN A 113 -16.16 7.12 6.81
N GLN A 114 -16.03 5.87 7.24
CA GLN A 114 -16.65 5.39 8.48
C GLN A 114 -16.09 6.13 9.69
N LYS A 115 -14.76 6.30 9.74
CA LYS A 115 -14.09 7.07 10.78
C LYS A 115 -14.65 8.50 10.84
N TYR A 116 -14.74 9.20 9.69
CA TYR A 116 -15.30 10.54 9.64
C TYR A 116 -16.76 10.60 10.13
N LYS A 117 -17.57 9.62 9.77
CA LYS A 117 -18.97 9.53 10.26
C LYS A 117 -19.06 9.41 11.79
N THR A 118 -18.07 8.79 12.41
CA THR A 118 -18.02 8.61 13.88
C THR A 118 -17.41 9.81 14.58
N THR A 119 -16.32 10.37 14.04
CA THR A 119 -15.55 11.43 14.72
C THR A 119 -16.02 12.83 14.37
N HIS A 120 -16.65 13.02 13.20
CA HIS A 120 -17.00 14.30 12.58
C HIS A 120 -15.84 15.30 12.49
N GLN A 121 -14.58 14.82 12.61
CA GLN A 121 -13.42 15.71 12.62
C GLN A 121 -13.06 16.15 11.18
N PRO A 122 -12.82 17.47 10.94
CA PRO A 122 -12.47 17.98 9.61
C PRO A 122 -11.23 17.31 9.00
N GLN A 123 -10.26 16.95 9.84
CA GLN A 123 -9.06 16.23 9.40
C GLN A 123 -9.37 14.86 8.80
N ASP A 124 -10.36 14.13 9.34
CA ASP A 124 -10.77 12.82 8.80
C ASP A 124 -11.46 13.00 7.44
N LYS A 125 -12.23 14.08 7.25
CA LYS A 125 -12.79 14.45 5.94
C LYS A 125 -11.72 14.73 4.89
N LEU A 126 -10.67 15.45 5.27
CA LEU A 126 -9.53 15.70 4.39
C LEU A 126 -8.81 14.39 4.01
N MET A 127 -8.65 13.48 4.99
CA MET A 127 -8.07 12.16 4.75
C MET A 127 -8.89 11.34 3.75
N VAL A 128 -10.22 11.37 3.81
CA VAL A 128 -11.07 10.70 2.80
C VAL A 128 -10.72 11.17 1.39
N GLY A 129 -10.59 12.48 1.18
CA GLY A 129 -10.24 13.04 -0.13
C GLY A 129 -8.85 12.64 -0.62
N PHE A 130 -7.88 12.63 0.30
CA PHE A 130 -6.50 12.19 0.03
C PHE A 130 -6.45 10.72 -0.37
N ILE A 131 -7.07 9.84 0.42
CA ILE A 131 -7.11 8.40 0.17
C ILE A 131 -7.84 8.09 -1.12
N ALA A 132 -9.03 8.66 -1.33
CA ALA A 132 -9.81 8.45 -2.54
C ALA A 132 -9.03 8.82 -3.82
N HIS A 133 -8.24 9.89 -3.77
CA HIS A 133 -7.39 10.28 -4.90
C HIS A 133 -6.29 9.24 -5.17
N ASN A 134 -5.59 8.77 -4.13
CA ASN A 134 -4.53 7.78 -4.29
C ASN A 134 -5.09 6.42 -4.73
N GLU A 135 -6.20 5.96 -4.13
CA GLU A 135 -6.88 4.73 -4.59
C GLU A 135 -7.30 4.85 -6.06
N ARG A 136 -7.89 5.99 -6.45
CA ARG A 136 -8.26 6.22 -7.84
C ARG A 136 -7.05 6.15 -8.78
N CYS A 137 -5.91 6.72 -8.38
CA CYS A 137 -4.68 6.59 -9.16
C CYS A 137 -4.23 5.13 -9.29
N CYS A 138 -4.34 4.32 -8.22
CA CYS A 138 -4.03 2.88 -8.29
C CYS A 138 -4.98 2.17 -9.24
N ILE A 139 -6.29 2.41 -9.11
CA ILE A 139 -7.31 1.80 -9.95
C ILE A 139 -7.08 2.13 -11.43
N ASP A 140 -6.82 3.40 -11.76
CA ASP A 140 -6.73 3.83 -13.15
C ASP A 140 -5.41 3.43 -13.84
N HIS A 141 -4.33 3.20 -13.06
CA HIS A 141 -2.99 3.05 -13.63
C HIS A 141 -2.28 1.74 -13.28
N ALA A 142 -2.75 0.96 -12.31
CA ALA A 142 -2.15 -0.34 -12.03
C ALA A 142 -2.38 -1.32 -13.19
N SER A 143 -1.34 -2.06 -13.58
CA SER A 143 -1.48 -3.18 -14.51
C SER A 143 -2.30 -4.30 -13.90
N TYR A 144 -2.09 -4.56 -12.60
CA TYR A 144 -2.83 -5.56 -11.83
C TYR A 144 -3.17 -5.05 -10.44
N LEU A 145 -4.36 -5.45 -9.97
CA LEU A 145 -4.86 -5.18 -8.63
C LEU A 145 -4.98 -6.49 -7.85
N ILE A 146 -4.55 -6.48 -6.61
CA ILE A 146 -4.69 -7.61 -5.69
C ILE A 146 -5.45 -7.15 -4.45
N THR A 147 -6.41 -7.94 -3.97
CA THR A 147 -7.10 -7.75 -2.70
C THR A 147 -6.91 -8.94 -1.78
N LEU A 148 -7.14 -8.75 -0.48
CA LEU A 148 -7.06 -9.80 0.52
C LEU A 148 -8.26 -10.76 0.47
N ASN A 149 -9.42 -10.29 0.04
CA ASN A 149 -10.66 -11.05 0.15
C ASN A 149 -11.73 -10.57 -0.86
N GLU A 150 -12.75 -11.40 -1.04
CA GLU A 150 -13.88 -11.13 -1.93
C GLU A 150 -14.72 -9.91 -1.54
N ARG A 151 -14.80 -9.59 -0.24
CA ARG A 151 -15.53 -8.42 0.23
C ARG A 151 -14.89 -7.13 -0.32
N ASP A 152 -13.58 -7.01 -0.19
CA ASP A 152 -12.84 -5.83 -0.66
C ASP A 152 -12.86 -5.76 -2.19
N ASN A 153 -12.78 -6.89 -2.88
CA ASN A 153 -12.95 -6.97 -4.33
C ASN A 153 -14.33 -6.40 -4.76
N ARG A 154 -15.41 -6.85 -4.12
CA ARG A 154 -16.75 -6.33 -4.41
C ARG A 154 -16.88 -4.83 -4.10
N GLN A 155 -16.21 -4.35 -3.05
CA GLN A 155 -16.20 -2.91 -2.72
C GLN A 155 -15.47 -2.08 -3.79
N LEU A 156 -14.32 -2.55 -4.29
CA LEU A 156 -13.61 -1.91 -5.40
C LEU A 156 -14.49 -1.87 -6.65
N GLN A 157 -15.09 -3.00 -7.02
CA GLN A 157 -15.99 -3.09 -8.17
C GLN A 157 -17.17 -2.11 -8.06
N LYS A 158 -17.81 -2.04 -6.89
CA LYS A 158 -18.94 -1.14 -6.63
C LYS A 158 -18.53 0.33 -6.71
N ARG A 159 -17.36 0.70 -6.17
CA ARG A 159 -16.92 2.09 -6.04
C ARG A 159 -16.25 2.62 -7.30
N TYR A 160 -15.43 1.80 -7.94
CA TYR A 160 -14.54 2.23 -9.02
C TYR A 160 -14.86 1.58 -10.37
N HIS A 161 -15.83 0.67 -10.43
CA HIS A 161 -16.20 -0.14 -11.60
C HIS A 161 -15.03 -1.00 -12.10
N ARG A 162 -14.06 -1.27 -11.24
CA ARG A 162 -12.92 -2.16 -11.48
C ARG A 162 -12.68 -2.98 -10.21
N GLY A 163 -12.77 -4.32 -10.34
CA GLY A 163 -12.38 -5.26 -9.29
C GLY A 163 -10.89 -5.58 -9.32
N ALA A 164 -10.46 -6.40 -8.38
CA ALA A 164 -9.12 -6.95 -8.37
C ALA A 164 -8.98 -8.07 -9.43
N ASP A 165 -7.78 -8.15 -10.01
CA ASP A 165 -7.42 -9.22 -10.92
C ASP A 165 -7.13 -10.53 -10.16
N PHE A 166 -6.69 -10.40 -8.89
CA PHE A 166 -6.37 -11.54 -8.02
C PHE A 166 -6.83 -11.27 -6.59
N ILE A 167 -7.22 -12.34 -5.91
CA ILE A 167 -7.50 -12.34 -4.48
C ILE A 167 -6.45 -13.21 -3.80
N LEU A 168 -5.69 -12.62 -2.91
CA LEU A 168 -4.63 -13.29 -2.17
C LEU A 168 -4.91 -13.19 -0.66
N PRO A 169 -5.60 -14.18 -0.07
CA PRO A 169 -5.91 -14.18 1.35
C PRO A 169 -4.66 -14.12 2.23
N THR A 170 -4.77 -13.51 3.39
CA THR A 170 -3.72 -13.58 4.41
C THR A 170 -3.66 -15.01 4.92
N SER A 171 -2.52 -15.67 4.70
CA SER A 171 -2.11 -16.84 5.48
C SER A 171 -1.12 -16.35 6.53
N PHE A 172 -1.32 -16.72 7.77
CA PHE A 172 -0.30 -16.63 8.80
C PHE A 172 0.21 -18.05 9.02
N ASP A 173 1.51 -18.18 9.33
CA ASP A 173 2.04 -19.44 9.81
C ASP A 173 1.22 -19.89 11.03
N ALA A 174 0.97 -21.18 11.15
CA ALA A 174 0.25 -21.71 12.27
C ALA A 174 0.93 -21.20 13.57
N TYR A 175 0.16 -20.52 14.41
CA TYR A 175 0.66 -20.07 15.70
C TYR A 175 0.98 -21.32 16.51
N ASP A 176 2.25 -21.56 16.81
CA ASP A 176 2.64 -22.63 17.72
C ASP A 176 2.16 -22.26 19.11
N ALA A 177 0.98 -22.76 19.46
CA ALA A 177 0.32 -22.55 20.75
C ALA A 177 1.14 -23.13 21.92
N ALA A 178 2.25 -23.82 21.63
CA ALA A 178 3.10 -24.45 22.64
C ALA A 178 4.04 -23.49 23.40
N GLU A 179 4.27 -22.27 22.87
CA GLU A 179 5.26 -21.36 23.49
C GLU A 179 4.69 -20.29 24.46
N HIS A 180 3.37 -20.23 24.66
CA HIS A 180 2.76 -19.22 25.54
C HIS A 180 1.75 -19.80 26.54
N HIS A 181 2.19 -20.79 27.31
CA HIS A 181 1.59 -21.10 28.59
C HIS A 181 2.51 -20.58 29.73
N ASP A 182 2.50 -19.28 29.94
CA ASP A 182 2.79 -18.75 31.26
C ASP A 182 1.52 -18.90 32.13
N PRO A 183 1.51 -19.74 33.14
CA PRO A 183 0.39 -19.79 34.07
C PRO A 183 0.40 -18.47 34.86
N VAL A 184 -0.63 -17.66 34.66
CA VAL A 184 -0.90 -16.51 35.52
C VAL A 184 -1.02 -17.06 36.95
N LYS A 185 -0.04 -16.70 37.78
CA LYS A 185 -0.11 -16.86 39.27
C LYS A 185 -0.90 -15.72 39.87
#